data_c7e9e67d795b70c38b0335b627ea9e04
#
_entry.id   c7e9e67d795b70c38b0335b627ea9e04
#
_cell.length_a   1.000
_cell.length_b   1.000
_cell.length_c   1.000
_cell.angle_alpha   90.00
_cell.angle_beta   90.00
_cell.angle_gamma   90.00
#
_symmetry.space_group_name_H-M   'P 1'
#
loop_
_entity.id
_entity.type
_entity.pdbx_description
1 polymer ?
#
loop_
_entity_poly.entity_id
_entity_poly.type
_entity_poly.pdbx_seq_one_letter_code
_entity_poly.pdbx_strand_id
1 'polypeptide(L)'
;TEIYTLSLHDALPISSAALDSYNPPQKLYKELKKKLAELRGQGDGPVITIADGPALRYVPARKKQAAVEMDDPRVPDLRGKLGITENADSTKYDAQVAKAVEKFQSSVDLKATGVLDERTVKALNNPKRDRQIDTVLVNMERWRWLPRQLGAANVGNAYVILNIPDYTLKVMQNGAQVWTTRVVTGKPGQHATPLLTETMKYITVNPTWNVPPSIIYNEYLPALQQDPTVLQRMGLKLERNRDGSIHVSQPPGEANALGRIRFNFPNKFLVYQHDTPDKYLFAKDERAFSHGCMRVQNPDQYASVLLNITEPNQHYTPERIRSMYGSSEVDLKFPTPIPVNITYQTAFVDDAGKLQIRRDIYGRDATML
;
A
#
# COMPACT_ATOMS: atom_id res chain seq x y z
N THR A 1 47.69 18.06 20.03
CA THR A 1 46.29 17.74 19.75
C THR A 1 46.04 18.10 18.27
N GLU A 2 46.21 17.12 17.38
CA GLU A 2 45.90 17.30 15.97
C GLU A 2 44.37 17.25 15.80
N ILE A 3 43.80 18.37 15.44
CA ILE A 3 42.38 18.45 15.01
C ILE A 3 42.34 17.94 13.57
N TYR A 4 41.87 16.71 13.38
CA TYR A 4 41.53 16.22 12.03
C TYR A 4 40.33 16.98 11.55
N THR A 5 40.55 17.96 10.73
CA THR A 5 39.52 18.56 9.86
C THR A 5 39.18 17.54 8.74
N LEU A 6 38.21 16.67 8.97
CA LEU A 6 37.61 15.93 7.91
C LEU A 6 37.05 16.93 6.87
N SER A 7 37.54 16.87 5.64
CA SER A 7 37.03 17.72 4.56
C SER A 7 35.54 17.37 4.33
N LEU A 8 34.74 18.38 4.01
CA LEU A 8 33.30 18.19 3.68
C LEU A 8 33.11 17.16 2.55
N HIS A 9 34.10 17.01 1.68
CA HIS A 9 34.10 16.05 0.57
C HIS A 9 34.20 14.59 1.03
N ASP A 10 34.91 14.32 2.11
CA ASP A 10 35.06 12.96 2.67
C ASP A 10 33.85 12.55 3.52
N ALA A 11 33.12 13.52 4.08
CA ALA A 11 31.92 13.29 4.88
C ALA A 11 30.65 13.04 4.03
N LEU A 12 30.57 13.57 2.80
CA LEU A 12 29.37 13.46 1.94
C LEU A 12 29.04 12.01 1.54
N PRO A 13 29.96 11.14 1.11
CA PRO A 13 29.65 9.74 0.80
C PRO A 13 29.20 8.95 2.04
N ILE A 14 29.84 9.21 3.19
CA ILE A 14 29.50 8.55 4.46
C ILE A 14 28.11 9.00 4.95
N SER A 15 27.78 10.27 4.83
CA SER A 15 26.48 10.80 5.21
C SER A 15 25.35 10.31 4.29
N SER A 16 25.60 10.19 2.98
CA SER A 16 24.65 9.64 2.03
C SER A 16 24.35 8.16 2.30
N ALA A 17 25.40 7.33 2.51
CA ALA A 17 25.24 5.93 2.86
C ALA A 17 24.56 5.74 4.23
N ALA A 18 24.87 6.58 5.20
CA ALA A 18 24.22 6.59 6.51
C ALA A 18 22.74 6.96 6.37
N LEU A 19 22.40 8.00 5.62
CA LEU A 19 21.01 8.39 5.36
C LEU A 19 20.23 7.30 4.60
N ASP A 20 20.86 6.67 3.61
CA ASP A 20 20.23 5.56 2.88
C ASP A 20 19.97 4.34 3.80
N SER A 21 20.79 4.15 4.83
CA SER A 21 20.58 3.06 5.80
C SER A 21 19.31 3.23 6.64
N TYR A 22 18.78 4.43 6.79
CA TYR A 22 17.52 4.71 7.47
C TYR A 22 16.28 4.42 6.59
N ASN A 23 16.45 4.33 5.27
CA ASN A 23 15.35 3.99 4.38
C ASN A 23 14.87 2.54 4.60
N PRO A 24 13.58 2.26 4.38
CA PRO A 24 13.05 0.91 4.43
C PRO A 24 13.80 -0.05 3.51
N PRO A 25 14.20 -1.24 4.00
CA PRO A 25 14.98 -2.20 3.21
C PRO A 25 14.13 -2.94 2.17
N GLN A 26 12.81 -2.84 2.26
CA GLN A 26 11.86 -3.61 1.44
C GLN A 26 11.97 -3.25 -0.05
N LYS A 27 11.88 -4.29 -0.89
CA LYS A 27 11.94 -4.16 -2.36
C LYS A 27 10.91 -3.15 -2.88
N LEU A 28 9.67 -3.20 -2.41
CA LEU A 28 8.59 -2.32 -2.86
C LEU A 28 8.85 -0.83 -2.56
N TYR A 29 9.49 -0.52 -1.42
CA TYR A 29 9.94 0.85 -1.15
C TYR A 29 11.00 1.31 -2.14
N LYS A 30 12.00 0.46 -2.42
CA LYS A 30 13.08 0.78 -3.36
C LYS A 30 12.56 0.99 -4.78
N GLU A 31 11.57 0.20 -5.19
CA GLU A 31 10.90 0.36 -6.48
C GLU A 31 10.09 1.65 -6.57
N LEU A 32 9.39 2.04 -5.50
CA LEU A 32 8.73 3.36 -5.43
C LEU A 32 9.75 4.50 -5.49
N LYS A 33 10.89 4.41 -4.78
CA LYS A 33 11.97 5.41 -4.85
C LYS A 33 12.51 5.55 -6.28
N LYS A 34 12.72 4.43 -6.99
CA LYS A 34 13.12 4.42 -8.40
C LYS A 34 12.06 5.08 -9.28
N LYS A 35 10.79 4.72 -9.07
CA LYS A 35 9.68 5.30 -9.84
C LYS A 35 9.50 6.79 -9.59
N LEU A 36 9.73 7.27 -8.37
CA LEU A 36 9.75 8.69 -8.05
C LEU A 36 10.83 9.43 -8.85
N ALA A 37 12.05 8.88 -8.92
CA ALA A 37 13.13 9.45 -9.72
C ALA A 37 12.79 9.50 -11.22
N GLU A 38 12.15 8.45 -11.75
CA GLU A 38 11.66 8.43 -13.13
C GLU A 38 10.59 9.51 -13.38
N LEU A 39 9.62 9.67 -12.47
CA LEU A 39 8.55 10.68 -12.57
C LEU A 39 9.08 12.10 -12.49
N ARG A 40 10.06 12.36 -11.66
CA ARG A 40 10.71 13.67 -11.52
C ARG A 40 11.70 13.97 -12.64
N GLY A 41 12.03 13.02 -13.47
CA GLY A 41 13.16 13.08 -14.38
C GLY A 41 14.45 12.71 -13.63
N GLN A 42 15.50 13.52 -13.66
CA GLN A 42 16.76 13.20 -12.97
C GLN A 42 17.00 13.99 -11.66
N GLY A 43 16.02 14.75 -11.18
CA GLY A 43 16.18 15.62 -10.01
C GLY A 43 15.14 15.42 -8.93
N ASP A 44 15.57 15.51 -7.67
CA ASP A 44 14.71 15.56 -6.47
C ASP A 44 14.17 16.98 -6.17
N GLY A 45 14.14 17.86 -7.17
CA GLY A 45 13.75 19.26 -7.04
C GLY A 45 12.25 19.46 -6.74
N PRO A 46 11.86 20.65 -6.26
CA PRO A 46 10.47 20.99 -6.02
C PRO A 46 9.65 20.91 -7.33
N VAL A 47 8.32 20.79 -7.19
CA VAL A 47 7.41 20.86 -8.35
C VAL A 47 7.47 22.28 -8.93
N ILE A 48 8.15 22.42 -10.05
CA ILE A 48 8.33 23.71 -10.74
C ILE A 48 7.37 23.73 -11.93
N THR A 49 6.58 24.79 -12.06
CA THR A 49 5.69 25.00 -13.21
C THR A 49 6.36 25.93 -14.21
N ILE A 50 6.51 25.48 -15.46
CA ILE A 50 7.06 26.28 -16.54
C ILE A 50 5.96 27.17 -17.12
N ALA A 51 6.17 28.46 -17.16
CA ALA A 51 5.21 29.40 -17.73
C ALA A 51 5.03 29.17 -19.25
N ASP A 52 3.85 29.45 -19.76
CA ASP A 52 3.59 29.46 -21.19
C ASP A 52 4.40 30.60 -21.87
N GLY A 53 4.80 30.38 -23.12
CA GLY A 53 5.58 31.37 -23.88
C GLY A 53 6.03 30.85 -25.24
N PRO A 54 6.82 31.65 -25.97
CA PRO A 54 7.32 31.25 -27.29
C PRO A 54 8.21 30.00 -27.20
N ALA A 55 8.28 29.27 -28.30
CA ALA A 55 9.14 28.10 -28.39
C ALA A 55 10.62 28.49 -28.28
N LEU A 56 11.37 27.77 -27.45
CA LEU A 56 12.82 27.95 -27.25
C LEU A 56 13.57 26.83 -27.94
N ARG A 57 14.69 27.21 -28.60
CA ARG A 57 15.54 26.26 -29.29
C ARG A 57 17.02 26.67 -29.21
N TYR A 58 17.87 25.67 -29.29
CA TYR A 58 19.33 25.83 -29.50
C TYR A 58 19.67 25.51 -30.92
N VAL A 59 20.54 26.35 -31.55
CA VAL A 59 21.09 26.09 -32.88
C VAL A 59 22.61 25.89 -32.74
N PRO A 60 23.14 24.70 -33.05
CA PRO A 60 24.56 24.43 -32.91
C PRO A 60 25.41 25.24 -33.91
N ALA A 61 26.63 25.54 -33.51
CA ALA A 61 27.61 26.22 -34.38
C ALA A 61 27.86 25.45 -35.68
N ARG A 62 27.98 26.16 -36.79
CA ARG A 62 28.38 25.63 -38.12
C ARG A 62 29.60 26.37 -38.63
N LYS A 63 30.26 25.83 -39.71
CA LYS A 63 31.59 26.29 -40.26
C LYS A 63 31.84 27.81 -40.43
N LYS A 64 30.81 28.66 -40.34
CA LYS A 64 30.90 30.13 -40.40
C LYS A 64 29.85 30.83 -39.52
N GLN A 65 29.22 30.14 -38.62
CA GLN A 65 28.11 30.65 -37.83
C GLN A 65 28.26 30.20 -36.38
N ALA A 66 28.27 31.15 -35.43
CA ALA A 66 28.30 30.83 -34.01
C ALA A 66 27.00 30.10 -33.56
N ALA A 67 27.06 29.37 -32.47
CA ALA A 67 25.87 28.81 -31.87
C ALA A 67 24.89 29.93 -31.49
N VAL A 68 23.58 29.65 -31.62
CA VAL A 68 22.54 30.58 -31.20
C VAL A 68 21.84 30.00 -30.00
N GLU A 69 21.93 30.70 -28.88
CA GLU A 69 21.27 30.42 -27.62
C GLU A 69 20.17 31.48 -27.41
N MET A 70 18.94 31.04 -27.18
CA MET A 70 17.87 31.97 -26.84
C MET A 70 17.96 32.33 -25.36
N ASP A 71 17.63 33.58 -25.02
CA ASP A 71 17.59 34.08 -23.66
C ASP A 71 16.13 34.21 -23.22
N ASP A 72 15.74 33.54 -22.13
CA ASP A 72 14.33 33.48 -21.67
C ASP A 72 14.28 33.25 -20.16
N PRO A 73 13.44 34.03 -19.41
CA PRO A 73 13.33 33.94 -17.96
C PRO A 73 12.79 32.61 -17.45
N ARG A 74 12.20 31.75 -18.29
CA ARG A 74 11.73 30.42 -17.93
C ARG A 74 12.82 29.36 -17.81
N VAL A 75 14.03 29.67 -18.34
CA VAL A 75 15.12 28.68 -18.42
C VAL A 75 15.66 28.24 -17.07
N PRO A 76 15.79 29.10 -16.03
CA PRO A 76 16.14 28.64 -14.68
C PRO A 76 15.18 27.61 -14.13
N ASP A 77 13.87 27.87 -14.24
CA ASP A 77 12.82 26.91 -13.83
C ASP A 77 12.89 25.61 -14.62
N LEU A 78 13.13 25.70 -15.94
CA LEU A 78 13.31 24.55 -16.80
C LEU A 78 14.54 23.72 -16.40
N ARG A 79 15.68 24.39 -16.09
CA ARG A 79 16.88 23.72 -15.56
C ARG A 79 16.58 22.98 -14.26
N GLY A 80 15.94 23.64 -13.30
CA GLY A 80 15.51 23.03 -12.04
C GLY A 80 14.60 21.82 -12.27
N LYS A 81 13.60 21.95 -13.13
CA LYS A 81 12.66 20.86 -13.45
C LYS A 81 13.30 19.66 -14.16
N LEU A 82 14.33 19.91 -14.96
CA LEU A 82 15.09 18.87 -15.68
C LEU A 82 16.31 18.35 -14.89
N GLY A 83 16.53 18.85 -13.67
CA GLY A 83 17.62 18.40 -12.80
C GLY A 83 19.01 18.88 -13.25
N ILE A 84 19.09 20.02 -13.97
CA ILE A 84 20.34 20.61 -14.39
C ILE A 84 20.85 21.53 -13.29
N THR A 85 21.89 21.10 -12.57
CA THR A 85 22.51 21.87 -11.47
C THR A 85 23.59 22.82 -11.91
N GLU A 86 24.21 22.56 -13.04
CA GLU A 86 25.23 23.41 -13.62
C GLU A 86 24.59 24.66 -14.21
N ASN A 87 25.12 25.87 -13.86
CA ASN A 87 24.56 27.16 -14.27
C ASN A 87 23.04 27.27 -14.03
N ALA A 88 22.58 26.84 -12.85
CA ALA A 88 21.16 26.69 -12.52
C ALA A 88 20.33 27.96 -12.76
N ASP A 89 20.91 29.13 -12.52
CA ASP A 89 20.26 30.45 -12.67
C ASP A 89 20.41 31.06 -14.07
N SER A 90 21.02 30.33 -15.03
CA SER A 90 21.23 30.85 -16.40
C SER A 90 19.91 30.89 -17.16
N THR A 91 19.62 32.02 -17.77
CA THR A 91 18.46 32.25 -18.65
C THR A 91 18.69 31.78 -20.09
N LYS A 92 19.91 31.27 -20.40
CA LYS A 92 20.27 30.82 -21.74
C LYS A 92 19.81 29.41 -22.04
N TYR A 93 19.07 29.26 -23.12
CA TYR A 93 18.69 27.97 -23.68
C TYR A 93 19.86 27.41 -24.49
N ASP A 94 20.81 26.79 -23.80
CA ASP A 94 22.04 26.24 -24.34
C ASP A 94 21.92 24.79 -24.82
N ALA A 95 23.03 24.22 -25.27
CA ALA A 95 23.10 22.84 -25.75
C ALA A 95 22.73 21.82 -24.65
N GLN A 96 23.06 22.09 -23.39
CA GLN A 96 22.77 21.21 -22.27
C GLN A 96 21.26 21.14 -21.99
N VAL A 97 20.61 22.31 -22.01
CA VAL A 97 19.13 22.40 -21.84
C VAL A 97 18.43 21.72 -23.01
N ALA A 98 18.85 21.97 -24.25
CA ALA A 98 18.26 21.34 -25.43
C ALA A 98 18.34 19.78 -25.35
N LYS A 99 19.51 19.25 -24.96
CA LYS A 99 19.71 17.81 -24.80
C LYS A 99 18.85 17.21 -23.66
N ALA A 100 18.68 17.93 -22.57
CA ALA A 100 17.81 17.50 -21.49
C ALA A 100 16.33 17.49 -21.91
N VAL A 101 15.92 18.50 -22.71
CA VAL A 101 14.55 18.53 -23.30
C VAL A 101 14.34 17.38 -24.28
N GLU A 102 15.30 17.04 -25.14
CA GLU A 102 15.21 15.86 -26.02
C GLU A 102 15.00 14.57 -25.22
N LYS A 103 15.78 14.39 -24.15
CA LYS A 103 15.67 13.23 -23.28
C LYS A 103 14.30 13.17 -22.59
N PHE A 104 13.80 14.30 -22.10
CA PHE A 104 12.47 14.40 -21.51
C PHE A 104 11.38 14.05 -22.55
N GLN A 105 11.43 14.64 -23.75
CA GLN A 105 10.48 14.37 -24.84
C GLN A 105 10.42 12.88 -25.17
N SER A 106 11.57 12.21 -25.26
CA SER A 106 11.65 10.76 -25.48
C SER A 106 11.00 9.96 -24.35
N SER A 107 11.08 10.44 -23.11
CA SER A 107 10.52 9.74 -21.94
C SER A 107 9.00 9.82 -21.82
N VAL A 108 8.38 10.73 -22.59
CA VAL A 108 6.91 10.99 -22.59
C VAL A 108 6.28 10.77 -23.97
N ASP A 109 6.93 9.99 -24.83
CA ASP A 109 6.47 9.66 -26.19
C ASP A 109 6.26 10.89 -27.11
N LEU A 110 6.96 11.97 -26.84
CA LEU A 110 7.05 13.11 -27.76
C LEU A 110 8.24 12.96 -28.72
N LYS A 111 8.12 13.57 -29.90
CA LYS A 111 9.26 13.64 -30.84
C LYS A 111 10.42 14.41 -30.18
N ALA A 112 11.57 13.78 -30.06
CA ALA A 112 12.80 14.37 -29.48
C ALA A 112 13.40 15.42 -30.41
N THR A 113 12.97 16.66 -30.24
CA THR A 113 13.42 17.82 -31.09
C THR A 113 14.39 18.75 -30.37
N GLY A 114 14.48 18.63 -29.02
CA GLY A 114 15.23 19.59 -28.20
C GLY A 114 14.64 21.01 -28.22
N VAL A 115 13.40 21.17 -28.69
CA VAL A 115 12.68 22.45 -28.73
C VAL A 115 11.65 22.45 -27.59
N LEU A 116 11.68 23.49 -26.76
CA LEU A 116 10.65 23.73 -25.76
C LEU A 116 9.44 24.37 -26.45
N ASP A 117 8.56 23.56 -27.00
CA ASP A 117 7.32 24.00 -27.63
C ASP A 117 6.14 23.87 -26.62
N GLU A 118 4.96 24.34 -27.02
CA GLU A 118 3.75 24.27 -26.17
C GLU A 118 3.41 22.84 -25.72
N ARG A 119 3.61 21.84 -26.59
CA ARG A 119 3.35 20.43 -26.25
C ARG A 119 4.32 19.94 -25.17
N THR A 120 5.57 20.34 -25.27
CA THR A 120 6.61 20.02 -24.30
C THR A 120 6.35 20.72 -22.97
N VAL A 121 5.95 22.00 -22.97
CA VAL A 121 5.54 22.72 -21.73
C VAL A 121 4.34 22.04 -21.07
N LYS A 122 3.30 21.71 -21.82
CA LYS A 122 2.14 20.96 -21.29
C LYS A 122 2.53 19.60 -20.70
N ALA A 123 3.45 18.88 -21.33
CA ALA A 123 3.93 17.60 -20.81
C ALA A 123 4.76 17.77 -19.53
N LEU A 124 5.60 18.81 -19.45
CA LEU A 124 6.36 19.16 -18.26
C LEU A 124 5.45 19.56 -17.09
N ASN A 125 4.38 20.27 -17.35
CA ASN A 125 3.40 20.75 -16.37
C ASN A 125 2.20 19.79 -16.19
N ASN A 126 2.36 18.52 -16.46
CA ASN A 126 1.25 17.56 -16.46
C ASN A 126 0.68 17.37 -15.04
N PRO A 127 -0.55 17.84 -14.74
CA PRO A 127 -1.15 17.73 -13.42
C PRO A 127 -1.36 16.28 -12.95
N LYS A 128 -1.49 15.35 -13.91
CA LYS A 128 -1.58 13.92 -13.61
C LYS A 128 -0.26 13.37 -13.07
N ARG A 129 0.87 13.79 -13.66
CA ARG A 129 2.21 13.42 -13.21
C ARG A 129 2.50 13.97 -11.83
N ASP A 130 2.19 15.23 -11.57
CA ASP A 130 2.43 15.87 -10.28
C ASP A 130 1.62 15.16 -9.18
N ARG A 131 0.36 14.84 -9.43
CA ARG A 131 -0.46 14.02 -8.51
C ARG A 131 0.10 12.61 -8.29
N GLN A 132 0.72 12.01 -9.32
CA GLN A 132 1.38 10.72 -9.15
C GLN A 132 2.63 10.83 -8.26
N ILE A 133 3.41 11.90 -8.39
CA ILE A 133 4.57 12.19 -7.53
C ILE A 133 4.11 12.29 -6.07
N ASP A 134 3.10 13.10 -5.80
CA ASP A 134 2.54 13.28 -4.46
C ASP A 134 2.05 11.95 -3.87
N THR A 135 1.31 11.18 -4.66
CA THR A 135 0.83 9.86 -4.24
C THR A 135 1.99 8.90 -3.93
N VAL A 136 3.05 8.90 -4.75
CA VAL A 136 4.25 8.07 -4.51
C VAL A 136 4.94 8.49 -3.22
N LEU A 137 5.12 9.79 -2.97
CA LEU A 137 5.74 10.31 -1.75
C LEU A 137 4.98 9.89 -0.49
N VAL A 138 3.65 10.04 -0.48
CA VAL A 138 2.79 9.59 0.62
C VAL A 138 2.97 8.10 0.90
N ASN A 139 3.04 7.28 -0.14
CA ASN A 139 3.19 5.84 0.02
C ASN A 139 4.61 5.44 0.46
N MET A 140 5.63 6.15 0.03
CA MET A 140 6.99 5.97 0.55
C MET A 140 7.04 6.30 2.05
N GLU A 141 6.34 7.33 2.51
CA GLU A 141 6.25 7.64 3.93
C GLU A 141 5.53 6.52 4.72
N ARG A 142 4.44 5.98 4.20
CA ARG A 142 3.74 4.83 4.82
C ARG A 142 4.62 3.59 4.94
N TRP A 143 5.56 3.38 4.02
CA TRP A 143 6.55 2.31 4.14
C TRP A 143 7.49 2.52 5.34
N ARG A 144 7.79 3.76 5.72
CA ARG A 144 8.62 4.07 6.89
C ARG A 144 7.94 3.75 8.22
N TRP A 145 6.62 3.66 8.23
CA TRP A 145 5.84 3.27 9.42
C TRP A 145 5.84 1.77 9.69
N LEU A 146 6.19 0.96 8.71
CA LEU A 146 6.28 -0.48 8.85
C LEU A 146 7.59 -0.90 9.54
N PRO A 147 7.60 -2.05 10.25
CA PRO A 147 8.82 -2.61 10.79
C PRO A 147 9.86 -2.84 9.69
N ARG A 148 11.13 -2.65 10.01
CA ARG A 148 12.21 -2.95 9.06
C ARG A 148 12.27 -4.44 8.71
N GLN A 149 11.93 -5.31 9.64
CA GLN A 149 11.77 -6.74 9.42
C GLN A 149 10.28 -7.08 9.49
N LEU A 150 9.68 -7.45 8.38
CA LEU A 150 8.25 -7.74 8.28
C LEU A 150 7.90 -9.17 8.65
N GLY A 151 8.84 -10.10 8.60
CA GLY A 151 8.59 -11.53 8.70
C GLY A 151 9.26 -12.21 9.90
N ALA A 152 8.83 -13.44 10.18
CA ALA A 152 9.41 -14.32 11.19
C ALA A 152 10.66 -15.01 10.63
N ALA A 153 11.83 -14.70 11.17
CA ALA A 153 13.13 -15.14 10.64
C ALA A 153 13.29 -16.67 10.57
N ASN A 154 12.76 -17.39 11.55
CA ASN A 154 12.90 -18.84 11.67
C ASN A 154 12.00 -19.66 10.73
N VAL A 155 11.10 -19.00 9.97
CA VAL A 155 10.23 -19.62 8.95
C VAL A 155 10.36 -18.91 7.60
N GLY A 156 11.58 -18.58 7.20
CA GLY A 156 11.88 -17.95 5.92
C GLY A 156 11.38 -16.51 5.81
N ASN A 157 11.46 -15.74 6.90
CA ASN A 157 10.94 -14.38 6.98
C ASN A 157 9.48 -14.26 6.52
N ALA A 158 8.66 -15.27 6.84
CA ALA A 158 7.27 -15.31 6.43
C ALA A 158 6.44 -14.25 7.13
N TYR A 159 5.55 -13.62 6.37
CA TYR A 159 4.58 -12.64 6.86
C TYR A 159 3.36 -12.55 5.95
N VAL A 160 2.29 -12.02 6.51
CA VAL A 160 1.10 -11.62 5.78
C VAL A 160 1.13 -10.11 5.58
N ILE A 161 0.82 -9.66 4.39
CA ILE A 161 0.62 -8.24 4.08
C ILE A 161 -0.72 -8.05 3.36
N LEU A 162 -1.56 -7.20 3.91
CA LEU A 162 -2.85 -6.83 3.34
C LEU A 162 -2.80 -5.37 2.93
N ASN A 163 -3.15 -5.08 1.69
CA ASN A 163 -3.27 -3.72 1.18
C ASN A 163 -4.74 -3.32 1.04
N ILE A 164 -5.21 -2.42 1.90
CA ILE A 164 -6.61 -2.01 1.97
C ILE A 164 -7.11 -1.43 0.64
N PRO A 165 -6.46 -0.42 0.01
CA PRO A 165 -6.97 0.17 -1.23
C PRO A 165 -6.96 -0.77 -2.44
N ASP A 166 -6.14 -1.82 -2.40
CA ASP A 166 -6.05 -2.84 -3.46
C ASP A 166 -6.94 -4.06 -3.18
N TYR A 167 -7.51 -4.15 -1.97
CA TYR A 167 -8.33 -5.27 -1.52
C TYR A 167 -7.66 -6.63 -1.72
N THR A 168 -6.36 -6.69 -1.48
CA THR A 168 -5.55 -7.90 -1.63
C THR A 168 -4.84 -8.26 -0.34
N LEU A 169 -4.68 -9.57 -0.14
CA LEU A 169 -3.85 -10.16 0.88
C LEU A 169 -2.80 -11.03 0.22
N LYS A 170 -1.54 -10.89 0.63
CA LYS A 170 -0.42 -11.69 0.16
C LYS A 170 0.24 -12.38 1.33
N VAL A 171 0.66 -13.63 1.12
CA VAL A 171 1.56 -14.36 2.01
C VAL A 171 2.92 -14.38 1.37
N MET A 172 3.92 -13.91 2.10
CA MET A 172 5.30 -13.80 1.66
C MET A 172 6.17 -14.78 2.45
N GLN A 173 7.10 -15.44 1.77
CA GLN A 173 8.12 -16.30 2.39
C GLN A 173 9.36 -16.33 1.52
N ASN A 174 10.55 -16.31 2.11
CA ASN A 174 11.83 -16.30 1.41
C ASN A 174 11.95 -15.18 0.35
N GLY A 175 11.37 -14.01 0.65
CA GLY A 175 11.39 -12.85 -0.26
C GLY A 175 10.46 -12.94 -1.47
N ALA A 176 9.61 -13.98 -1.56
CA ALA A 176 8.67 -14.18 -2.66
C ALA A 176 7.23 -14.28 -2.17
N GLN A 177 6.29 -13.91 -3.04
CA GLN A 177 4.87 -14.16 -2.81
C GLN A 177 4.59 -15.67 -3.03
N VAL A 178 4.15 -16.35 -1.97
CA VAL A 178 3.80 -17.78 -2.03
C VAL A 178 2.30 -18.01 -2.21
N TRP A 179 1.48 -17.03 -1.84
CA TRP A 179 0.03 -17.08 -2.04
C TRP A 179 -0.60 -15.70 -2.00
N THR A 180 -1.77 -15.54 -2.64
CA THR A 180 -2.52 -14.29 -2.63
C THR A 180 -4.02 -14.53 -2.76
N THR A 181 -4.81 -13.61 -2.25
CA THR A 181 -6.27 -13.66 -2.39
C THR A 181 -6.90 -12.27 -2.31
N ARG A 182 -8.17 -12.19 -2.68
CA ARG A 182 -9.02 -10.99 -2.50
C ARG A 182 -9.55 -10.91 -1.08
N VAL A 183 -9.73 -9.68 -0.60
CA VAL A 183 -10.34 -9.42 0.70
C VAL A 183 -11.46 -8.38 0.59
N VAL A 184 -12.37 -8.42 1.57
CA VAL A 184 -13.32 -7.34 1.85
C VAL A 184 -12.84 -6.63 3.10
N THR A 185 -12.76 -5.30 3.05
CA THR A 185 -12.32 -4.44 4.15
C THR A 185 -13.47 -3.62 4.72
N GLY A 186 -13.20 -2.85 5.77
CA GLY A 186 -14.18 -1.99 6.42
C GLY A 186 -14.70 -0.87 5.53
N LYS A 187 -15.94 -0.45 5.77
CA LYS A 187 -16.53 0.75 5.17
C LYS A 187 -15.73 2.01 5.55
N PRO A 188 -15.66 3.02 4.68
CA PRO A 188 -15.10 4.32 5.05
C PRO A 188 -15.73 4.92 6.32
N GLY A 189 -15.00 5.75 7.02
CA GLY A 189 -15.43 6.40 8.26
C GLY A 189 -15.21 5.51 9.49
N GLN A 190 -16.21 5.38 10.34
CA GLN A 190 -16.11 4.70 11.64
C GLN A 190 -15.79 3.19 11.55
N HIS A 191 -16.05 2.58 10.39
CA HIS A 191 -15.80 1.15 10.16
C HIS A 191 -14.54 0.89 9.34
N ALA A 192 -13.71 1.90 9.13
CA ALA A 192 -12.47 1.73 8.37
C ALA A 192 -11.55 0.70 9.04
N THR A 193 -11.02 -0.22 8.26
CA THR A 193 -10.01 -1.17 8.74
C THR A 193 -8.78 -0.41 9.22
N PRO A 194 -8.31 -0.63 10.47
CA PRO A 194 -7.16 0.06 11.01
C PRO A 194 -5.85 -0.43 10.38
N LEU A 195 -4.86 0.46 10.31
CA LEU A 195 -3.48 0.07 10.04
C LEU A 195 -2.87 -0.52 11.31
N LEU A 196 -2.25 -1.68 11.17
CA LEU A 196 -1.57 -2.32 12.29
C LEU A 196 -0.53 -3.33 11.81
N THR A 197 0.45 -3.59 12.66
CA THR A 197 1.34 -4.74 12.59
C THR A 197 1.15 -5.54 13.86
N GLU A 198 0.76 -6.79 13.70
CA GLU A 198 0.51 -7.73 14.78
C GLU A 198 1.00 -9.12 14.42
N THR A 199 0.82 -10.07 15.31
CA THR A 199 1.31 -11.43 15.12
C THR A 199 0.14 -12.42 15.20
N MET A 200 -0.08 -13.17 14.13
CA MET A 200 -1.07 -14.25 14.09
C MET A 200 -0.55 -15.46 14.86
N LYS A 201 -1.34 -15.91 15.83
CA LYS A 201 -0.96 -16.97 16.78
C LYS A 201 -1.68 -18.28 16.58
N TYR A 202 -2.88 -18.24 15.99
CA TYR A 202 -3.70 -19.43 15.79
C TYR A 202 -4.86 -19.15 14.82
N ILE A 203 -5.45 -20.23 14.33
CA ILE A 203 -6.66 -20.23 13.49
C ILE A 203 -7.75 -20.96 14.27
N THR A 204 -8.96 -20.42 14.27
CA THR A 204 -10.14 -21.09 14.79
C THR A 204 -10.99 -21.59 13.63
N VAL A 205 -11.18 -22.89 13.53
CA VAL A 205 -12.14 -23.52 12.63
C VAL A 205 -13.49 -23.63 13.35
N ASN A 206 -14.59 -23.38 12.66
CA ASN A 206 -15.94 -23.28 13.21
C ASN A 206 -16.07 -22.26 14.33
N PRO A 207 -15.74 -20.98 14.09
CA PRO A 207 -15.79 -19.97 15.13
C PRO A 207 -17.22 -19.66 15.59
N THR A 208 -17.39 -19.43 16.88
CA THR A 208 -18.53 -18.69 17.41
C THR A 208 -18.32 -17.21 17.14
N TRP A 209 -19.32 -16.52 16.64
CA TRP A 209 -19.25 -15.08 16.53
C TRP A 209 -19.84 -14.42 17.78
N ASN A 210 -18.99 -13.78 18.57
CA ASN A 210 -19.39 -12.89 19.63
C ASN A 210 -19.57 -11.50 19.04
N VAL A 211 -20.81 -11.02 19.01
CA VAL A 211 -21.15 -9.76 18.35
C VAL A 211 -20.56 -8.58 19.13
N PRO A 212 -19.80 -7.67 18.49
CA PRO A 212 -19.26 -6.50 19.15
C PRO A 212 -20.37 -5.61 19.75
N PRO A 213 -20.17 -5.00 20.94
CA PRO A 213 -21.15 -4.13 21.57
C PRO A 213 -21.66 -3.02 20.66
N SER A 214 -20.79 -2.42 19.82
CA SER A 214 -21.17 -1.37 18.86
C SER A 214 -22.24 -1.86 17.87
N ILE A 215 -22.15 -3.08 17.37
CA ILE A 215 -23.15 -3.67 16.46
C ILE A 215 -24.44 -3.99 17.24
N ILE A 216 -24.32 -4.52 18.47
CA ILE A 216 -25.49 -4.81 19.31
C ILE A 216 -26.30 -3.53 19.52
N TYR A 217 -25.66 -2.48 20.01
CA TYR A 217 -26.38 -1.25 20.38
C TYR A 217 -26.81 -0.39 19.18
N ASN A 218 -26.02 -0.35 18.11
CA ASN A 218 -26.32 0.51 16.97
C ASN A 218 -27.19 -0.14 15.90
N GLU A 219 -27.21 -1.47 15.83
CA GLU A 219 -27.91 -2.19 14.76
C GLU A 219 -28.97 -3.16 15.29
N TYR A 220 -28.60 -4.07 16.19
CA TYR A 220 -29.49 -5.17 16.58
C TYR A 220 -30.55 -4.80 17.60
N LEU A 221 -30.25 -3.96 18.59
CA LEU A 221 -31.28 -3.48 19.52
C LEU A 221 -32.32 -2.58 18.83
N PRO A 222 -31.96 -1.64 17.94
CA PRO A 222 -32.96 -0.93 17.14
C PRO A 222 -33.78 -1.85 16.22
N ALA A 223 -33.15 -2.86 15.60
CA ALA A 223 -33.86 -3.82 14.76
C ALA A 223 -34.86 -4.67 15.56
N LEU A 224 -34.52 -5.09 16.80
CA LEU A 224 -35.39 -5.81 17.68
C LEU A 224 -36.64 -5.02 18.10
N GLN A 225 -36.54 -3.68 18.20
CA GLN A 225 -37.69 -2.82 18.49
C GLN A 225 -38.70 -2.82 17.34
N GLN A 226 -38.25 -3.01 16.10
CA GLN A 226 -39.09 -3.06 14.91
C GLN A 226 -39.61 -4.48 14.64
N ASP A 227 -38.78 -5.48 14.85
CA ASP A 227 -39.09 -6.89 14.60
C ASP A 227 -38.47 -7.78 15.71
N PRO A 228 -39.28 -8.25 16.71
CA PRO A 228 -38.80 -9.08 17.78
C PRO A 228 -38.21 -10.43 17.33
N THR A 229 -38.48 -10.88 16.09
CA THR A 229 -37.98 -12.16 15.54
C THR A 229 -36.70 -12.05 14.76
N VAL A 230 -36.18 -10.83 14.55
CA VAL A 230 -35.03 -10.58 13.64
C VAL A 230 -33.78 -11.37 14.03
N LEU A 231 -33.41 -11.41 15.31
CA LEU A 231 -32.22 -12.12 15.75
C LEU A 231 -32.36 -13.64 15.58
N GLN A 232 -33.54 -14.18 15.89
CA GLN A 232 -33.83 -15.60 15.70
C GLN A 232 -33.71 -16.02 14.23
N ARG A 233 -34.24 -15.19 13.31
CA ARG A 233 -34.09 -15.42 11.85
C ARG A 233 -32.66 -15.37 11.37
N MET A 234 -31.83 -14.56 12.02
CA MET A 234 -30.40 -14.46 11.73
C MET A 234 -29.56 -15.53 12.43
N GLY A 235 -30.19 -16.43 13.20
CA GLY A 235 -29.49 -17.45 13.96
C GLY A 235 -28.68 -16.90 15.14
N LEU A 236 -29.03 -15.70 15.63
CA LEU A 236 -28.36 -15.04 16.74
C LEU A 236 -29.05 -15.39 18.06
N LYS A 237 -28.26 -15.56 19.11
CA LYS A 237 -28.71 -15.78 20.50
C LYS A 237 -28.42 -14.51 21.29
N LEU A 238 -29.45 -14.03 22.00
CA LEU A 238 -29.34 -12.92 22.94
C LEU A 238 -29.42 -13.46 24.37
N GLU A 239 -28.45 -13.11 25.18
CA GLU A 239 -28.38 -13.43 26.59
C GLU A 239 -28.24 -12.15 27.42
N ARG A 240 -28.92 -12.10 28.57
CA ARG A 240 -28.74 -11.04 29.56
C ARG A 240 -27.89 -11.57 30.70
N ASN A 241 -26.78 -10.91 30.94
CA ASN A 241 -25.90 -11.20 32.04
C ASN A 241 -26.51 -10.74 33.38
N ARG A 242 -25.99 -11.26 34.49
CA ARG A 242 -26.45 -10.87 35.85
C ARG A 242 -26.22 -9.39 36.17
N ASP A 243 -25.23 -8.75 35.52
CA ASP A 243 -24.95 -7.33 35.66
C ASP A 243 -25.82 -6.42 34.74
N GLY A 244 -26.77 -7.02 34.01
CA GLY A 244 -27.67 -6.32 33.09
C GLY A 244 -27.08 -6.09 31.69
N SER A 245 -25.84 -6.45 31.46
CA SER A 245 -25.24 -6.36 30.13
C SER A 245 -25.86 -7.36 29.15
N ILE A 246 -25.87 -7.00 27.86
CA ILE A 246 -26.43 -7.85 26.81
C ILE A 246 -25.26 -8.48 26.04
N HIS A 247 -25.33 -9.79 25.90
CA HIS A 247 -24.45 -10.60 25.07
C HIS A 247 -25.23 -11.15 23.87
N VAL A 248 -24.68 -10.97 22.65
CA VAL A 248 -25.25 -11.56 21.44
C VAL A 248 -24.19 -12.42 20.79
N SER A 249 -24.54 -13.65 20.44
CA SER A 249 -23.62 -14.57 19.77
C SER A 249 -24.31 -15.34 18.66
N GLN A 250 -23.49 -15.84 17.74
CA GLN A 250 -23.93 -16.73 16.66
C GLN A 250 -23.09 -18.01 16.73
N PRO A 251 -23.72 -19.19 16.82
CA PRO A 251 -23.02 -20.46 16.91
C PRO A 251 -22.30 -20.79 15.61
N PRO A 252 -21.35 -21.73 15.63
CA PRO A 252 -20.72 -22.25 14.40
C PRO A 252 -21.76 -22.75 13.39
N GLY A 253 -21.53 -22.50 12.12
CA GLY A 253 -22.42 -22.93 11.05
C GLY A 253 -22.19 -22.18 9.74
N GLU A 254 -22.88 -22.60 8.68
CA GLU A 254 -22.76 -21.98 7.35
C GLU A 254 -23.28 -20.54 7.32
N ALA A 255 -24.27 -20.24 8.13
CA ALA A 255 -24.86 -18.91 8.26
C ALA A 255 -24.09 -17.98 9.19
N ASN A 256 -23.04 -18.47 9.87
CA ASN A 256 -22.23 -17.65 10.78
C ASN A 256 -21.55 -16.52 10.01
N ALA A 257 -21.64 -15.29 10.51
CA ALA A 257 -21.07 -14.11 9.88
C ALA A 257 -19.54 -14.19 9.69
N LEU A 258 -18.84 -14.98 10.52
CA LEU A 258 -17.40 -15.26 10.40
C LEU A 258 -17.09 -16.43 9.45
N GLY A 259 -18.11 -17.04 8.85
CA GLY A 259 -17.95 -18.25 8.04
C GLY A 259 -17.39 -19.42 8.84
N ARG A 260 -16.48 -20.19 8.23
CA ARG A 260 -15.94 -21.42 8.81
C ARG A 260 -14.59 -21.25 9.49
N ILE A 261 -13.90 -20.13 9.28
CA ILE A 261 -12.51 -19.94 9.77
C ILE A 261 -12.31 -18.49 10.21
N ARG A 262 -11.68 -18.33 11.36
CA ARG A 262 -11.17 -17.05 11.88
C ARG A 262 -9.66 -17.14 12.08
N PHE A 263 -8.93 -16.12 11.62
CA PHE A 263 -7.49 -15.98 11.74
C PHE A 263 -7.18 -14.95 12.83
N ASN A 264 -6.49 -15.36 13.89
CA ASN A 264 -6.42 -14.63 15.15
C ASN A 264 -5.06 -13.99 15.36
N PHE A 265 -5.03 -12.66 15.39
CA PHE A 265 -3.91 -11.80 15.79
C PHE A 265 -4.42 -10.76 16.80
N PRO A 266 -4.50 -11.13 18.09
CA PRO A 266 -5.09 -10.28 19.13
C PRO A 266 -4.49 -8.87 19.12
N ASN A 267 -5.35 -7.85 19.10
CA ASN A 267 -4.95 -6.45 19.00
C ASN A 267 -5.97 -5.52 19.70
N LYS A 268 -5.57 -4.28 19.95
CA LYS A 268 -6.40 -3.28 20.65
C LYS A 268 -7.64 -2.84 19.85
N PHE A 269 -7.67 -3.05 18.53
CA PHE A 269 -8.79 -2.68 17.69
C PHE A 269 -9.86 -3.78 17.60
N LEU A 270 -9.59 -4.97 18.14
CA LEU A 270 -10.47 -6.13 18.11
C LEU A 270 -10.85 -6.57 16.69
N VAL A 271 -9.96 -6.37 15.73
CA VAL A 271 -10.13 -6.82 14.34
C VAL A 271 -9.40 -8.14 14.10
N TYR A 272 -9.91 -8.91 13.17
CA TYR A 272 -9.32 -10.18 12.73
C TYR A 272 -9.65 -10.43 11.26
N GLN A 273 -9.02 -11.43 10.66
CA GLN A 273 -9.38 -11.93 9.35
C GLN A 273 -10.31 -13.14 9.51
N HIS A 274 -11.26 -13.31 8.60
CA HIS A 274 -12.22 -14.40 8.70
C HIS A 274 -12.85 -14.76 7.35
N ASP A 275 -13.47 -15.89 7.30
CA ASP A 275 -14.35 -16.34 6.25
C ASP A 275 -15.68 -15.54 6.25
N THR A 276 -16.54 -15.78 5.27
CA THR A 276 -17.86 -15.15 5.17
C THR A 276 -18.81 -16.01 4.34
N PRO A 277 -20.12 -16.05 4.67
CA PRO A 277 -21.12 -16.61 3.78
C PRO A 277 -21.38 -15.75 2.54
N ASP A 278 -21.07 -14.44 2.58
CA ASP A 278 -21.33 -13.46 1.51
C ASP A 278 -20.26 -13.52 0.40
N LYS A 279 -20.07 -14.67 -0.21
CA LYS A 279 -19.01 -14.90 -1.23
C LYS A 279 -19.15 -14.01 -2.46
N TYR A 280 -20.37 -13.57 -2.80
CA TYR A 280 -20.63 -12.69 -3.94
C TYR A 280 -19.92 -11.33 -3.86
N LEU A 281 -19.56 -10.88 -2.66
CA LEU A 281 -18.87 -9.61 -2.46
C LEU A 281 -17.46 -9.59 -3.09
N PHE A 282 -16.81 -10.75 -3.22
CA PHE A 282 -15.49 -10.84 -3.82
C PHE A 282 -15.48 -10.58 -5.34
N ALA A 283 -16.65 -10.65 -6.00
CA ALA A 283 -16.78 -10.31 -7.42
C ALA A 283 -16.81 -8.81 -7.68
N LYS A 284 -17.00 -7.98 -6.65
CA LYS A 284 -17.05 -6.52 -6.78
C LYS A 284 -15.66 -5.92 -6.91
N ASP A 285 -15.52 -4.83 -7.66
CA ASP A 285 -14.27 -4.08 -7.78
C ASP A 285 -13.94 -3.32 -6.49
N GLU A 286 -14.91 -2.61 -5.93
CA GLU A 286 -14.79 -1.97 -4.63
C GLU A 286 -15.35 -2.90 -3.55
N ARG A 287 -14.52 -3.22 -2.54
CA ARG A 287 -14.84 -4.21 -1.51
C ARG A 287 -14.69 -3.67 -0.09
N ALA A 288 -15.21 -2.48 0.16
CA ALA A 288 -15.21 -1.81 1.46
C ALA A 288 -16.60 -1.92 2.13
N PHE A 289 -16.92 -3.07 2.71
CA PHE A 289 -18.28 -3.38 3.19
C PHE A 289 -18.39 -3.80 4.65
N SER A 290 -17.29 -4.19 5.31
CA SER A 290 -17.30 -4.72 6.68
C SER A 290 -17.34 -3.63 7.75
N HIS A 291 -17.43 -4.04 9.00
CA HIS A 291 -17.30 -3.17 10.18
C HIS A 291 -15.85 -3.04 10.69
N GLY A 292 -14.86 -3.32 9.84
CA GLY A 292 -13.44 -3.17 10.15
C GLY A 292 -12.64 -4.47 10.05
N CYS A 293 -13.24 -5.63 10.32
CA CYS A 293 -12.61 -6.92 10.08
C CYS A 293 -12.44 -7.20 8.59
N MET A 294 -11.51 -8.08 8.24
CA MET A 294 -11.17 -8.40 6.85
C MET A 294 -11.69 -9.78 6.48
N ARG A 295 -12.60 -9.84 5.49
CA ARG A 295 -13.11 -11.10 4.95
C ARG A 295 -12.16 -11.64 3.88
N VAL A 296 -11.86 -12.92 3.92
CA VAL A 296 -10.88 -13.59 3.03
C VAL A 296 -11.61 -14.50 2.05
N GLN A 297 -11.27 -14.44 0.75
CA GLN A 297 -11.99 -15.17 -0.29
C GLN A 297 -11.80 -16.68 -0.21
N ASN A 298 -10.59 -17.18 -0.01
CA ASN A 298 -10.26 -18.61 0.01
C ASN A 298 -9.67 -19.01 1.36
N PRO A 299 -10.48 -19.07 2.44
CA PRO A 299 -9.98 -19.20 3.80
C PRO A 299 -9.36 -20.57 4.09
N ASP A 300 -9.83 -21.64 3.47
CA ASP A 300 -9.27 -22.99 3.60
C ASP A 300 -7.87 -23.10 2.97
N GLN A 301 -7.66 -22.50 1.80
CA GLN A 301 -6.34 -22.38 1.19
C GLN A 301 -5.40 -21.50 2.03
N TYR A 302 -5.89 -20.36 2.52
CA TYR A 302 -5.14 -19.46 3.37
C TYR A 302 -4.68 -20.16 4.66
N ALA A 303 -5.57 -20.87 5.33
CA ALA A 303 -5.25 -21.67 6.50
C ALA A 303 -4.19 -22.73 6.20
N SER A 304 -4.34 -23.45 5.09
CA SER A 304 -3.38 -24.47 4.64
C SER A 304 -1.98 -23.87 4.41
N VAL A 305 -1.88 -22.75 3.71
CA VAL A 305 -0.61 -22.07 3.43
C VAL A 305 0.08 -21.65 4.73
N LEU A 306 -0.65 -20.99 5.64
CA LEU A 306 -0.09 -20.52 6.92
C LEU A 306 0.37 -21.68 7.80
N LEU A 307 -0.43 -22.73 7.93
CA LEU A 307 -0.09 -23.91 8.73
C LEU A 307 1.12 -24.66 8.16
N ASN A 308 1.25 -24.79 6.83
CA ASN A 308 2.42 -25.40 6.23
C ASN A 308 3.70 -24.57 6.37
N ILE A 309 3.60 -23.25 6.51
CA ILE A 309 4.75 -22.40 6.84
C ILE A 309 5.25 -22.68 8.26
N THR A 310 4.35 -22.78 9.23
CA THR A 310 4.71 -22.95 10.64
C THR A 310 4.89 -24.41 11.07
N GLU A 311 4.21 -25.36 10.40
CA GLU A 311 4.28 -26.80 10.66
C GLU A 311 4.37 -27.61 9.36
N PRO A 312 5.45 -27.49 8.59
CA PRO A 312 5.54 -28.09 7.25
C PRO A 312 5.39 -29.62 7.26
N ASN A 313 5.78 -30.28 8.33
CA ASN A 313 5.71 -31.75 8.46
C ASN A 313 4.30 -32.30 8.66
N GLN A 314 3.30 -31.45 8.95
CA GLN A 314 1.91 -31.84 9.13
C GLN A 314 1.15 -31.98 7.80
N HIS A 315 1.67 -31.40 6.72
CA HIS A 315 1.10 -31.48 5.37
C HIS A 315 -0.39 -31.10 5.32
N TYR A 316 -0.73 -29.91 5.82
CA TYR A 316 -2.09 -29.40 5.74
C TYR A 316 -2.50 -29.14 4.30
N THR A 317 -3.69 -29.62 3.93
CA THR A 317 -4.35 -29.33 2.66
C THR A 317 -5.65 -28.59 2.88
N PRO A 318 -6.18 -27.85 1.89
CA PRO A 318 -7.51 -27.25 2.01
C PRO A 318 -8.61 -28.27 2.33
N GLU A 319 -8.50 -29.47 1.75
CA GLU A 319 -9.42 -30.62 2.01
C GLU A 319 -9.37 -31.06 3.47
N ARG A 320 -8.19 -31.17 4.05
CA ARG A 320 -8.01 -31.50 5.47
C ARG A 320 -8.63 -30.41 6.37
N ILE A 321 -8.47 -29.13 6.03
CA ILE A 321 -9.12 -28.04 6.76
C ILE A 321 -10.64 -28.16 6.66
N ARG A 322 -11.20 -28.38 5.47
CA ARG A 322 -12.64 -28.53 5.26
C ARG A 322 -13.21 -29.77 6.00
N SER A 323 -12.43 -30.82 6.15
CA SER A 323 -12.85 -32.01 6.93
C SER A 323 -13.08 -31.73 8.40
N MET A 324 -12.57 -30.59 8.94
CA MET A 324 -12.78 -30.14 10.31
C MET A 324 -14.08 -29.33 10.49
N TYR A 325 -14.77 -28.98 9.38
CA TYR A 325 -16.00 -28.20 9.47
C TYR A 325 -17.09 -28.97 10.21
N GLY A 326 -17.73 -28.32 11.18
CA GLY A 326 -18.73 -28.93 12.03
C GLY A 326 -19.36 -27.90 12.97
N SER A 327 -19.80 -28.36 14.13
CA SER A 327 -20.53 -27.57 15.13
C SER A 327 -19.66 -27.14 16.32
N SER A 328 -18.41 -27.57 16.40
CA SER A 328 -17.53 -27.29 17.55
C SER A 328 -16.29 -26.52 17.08
N GLU A 329 -15.87 -25.55 17.87
CA GLU A 329 -14.63 -24.80 17.63
C GLU A 329 -13.40 -25.71 17.73
N VAL A 330 -12.46 -25.52 16.79
CA VAL A 330 -11.15 -26.18 16.78
C VAL A 330 -10.08 -25.11 16.60
N ASP A 331 -9.21 -24.94 17.59
CA ASP A 331 -8.08 -24.03 17.52
C ASP A 331 -6.82 -24.76 17.02
N LEU A 332 -6.25 -24.21 15.94
CA LEU A 332 -4.99 -24.66 15.35
C LEU A 332 -3.91 -23.62 15.68
N LYS A 333 -3.10 -23.89 16.68
CA LYS A 333 -2.03 -22.99 17.14
C LYS A 333 -0.84 -23.04 16.21
N PHE A 334 -0.19 -21.89 16.03
CA PHE A 334 1.06 -21.78 15.28
C PHE A 334 2.26 -21.98 16.23
N PRO A 335 3.10 -23.01 16.05
CA PRO A 335 4.34 -23.15 16.79
C PRO A 335 5.25 -21.92 16.62
N THR A 336 5.31 -21.38 15.39
CA THR A 336 5.92 -20.08 15.10
C THR A 336 4.83 -19.11 14.68
N PRO A 337 4.53 -18.08 15.48
CA PRO A 337 3.59 -17.03 15.12
C PRO A 337 4.03 -16.29 13.86
N ILE A 338 3.08 -15.88 13.02
CA ILE A 338 3.33 -15.23 11.72
C ILE A 338 2.93 -13.75 11.80
N PRO A 339 3.85 -12.81 11.52
CA PRO A 339 3.53 -11.38 11.47
C PRO A 339 2.46 -11.06 10.42
N VAL A 340 1.54 -10.16 10.78
CA VAL A 340 0.48 -9.63 9.92
C VAL A 340 0.61 -8.13 9.84
N ASN A 341 0.71 -7.61 8.63
CA ASN A 341 0.84 -6.19 8.33
C ASN A 341 -0.39 -5.73 7.54
N ILE A 342 -1.23 -4.90 8.16
CA ILE A 342 -2.37 -4.27 7.50
C ILE A 342 -1.94 -2.88 7.04
N THR A 343 -1.89 -2.68 5.73
CA THR A 343 -1.29 -1.50 5.08
C THR A 343 -2.31 -0.73 4.25
N TYR A 344 -1.94 0.50 3.91
CA TYR A 344 -2.75 1.38 3.08
C TYR A 344 -1.87 2.01 1.99
N GLN A 345 -1.64 1.27 0.91
CA GLN A 345 -0.77 1.69 -0.20
C GLN A 345 -1.63 2.02 -1.42
N THR A 346 -1.82 3.32 -1.67
CA THR A 346 -2.52 3.81 -2.86
C THR A 346 -1.63 3.86 -4.10
N ALA A 347 -0.31 3.75 -3.92
CA ALA A 347 0.66 3.57 -5.00
C ALA A 347 1.63 2.43 -4.66
N PHE A 348 1.88 1.56 -5.62
CA PHE A 348 2.88 0.49 -5.54
C PHE A 348 3.34 0.10 -6.94
N VAL A 349 4.48 -0.57 -7.04
CA VAL A 349 5.02 -1.09 -8.29
C VAL A 349 4.69 -2.58 -8.38
N ASP A 350 4.09 -3.01 -9.48
CA ASP A 350 3.76 -4.41 -9.72
C ASP A 350 4.99 -5.21 -10.19
N ASP A 351 4.83 -6.53 -10.34
CA ASP A 351 5.91 -7.42 -10.75
C ASP A 351 6.44 -7.14 -12.18
N ALA A 352 5.67 -6.43 -13.00
CA ALA A 352 6.08 -5.95 -14.32
C ALA A 352 6.84 -4.61 -14.26
N GLY A 353 7.08 -4.05 -13.08
CA GLY A 353 7.73 -2.75 -12.89
C GLY A 353 6.85 -1.54 -13.19
N LYS A 354 5.54 -1.73 -13.33
CA LYS A 354 4.58 -0.67 -13.63
C LYS A 354 4.00 -0.09 -12.35
N LEU A 355 3.94 1.26 -12.30
CA LEU A 355 3.28 1.97 -11.21
C LEU A 355 1.77 1.73 -11.26
N GLN A 356 1.24 1.19 -10.18
CA GLN A 356 -0.18 1.00 -9.94
C GLN A 356 -0.68 2.06 -8.97
N ILE A 357 -1.77 2.73 -9.32
CA ILE A 357 -2.47 3.69 -8.46
C ILE A 357 -3.83 3.11 -8.10
N ARG A 358 -4.21 3.24 -6.84
CA ARG A 358 -5.51 2.84 -6.31
C ARG A 358 -6.25 4.05 -5.76
N ARG A 359 -7.58 3.96 -5.77
CA ARG A 359 -8.44 4.98 -5.18
C ARG A 359 -8.13 5.11 -3.68
N ASP A 360 -8.06 6.33 -3.19
CA ASP A 360 -7.94 6.65 -1.76
C ASP A 360 -9.31 6.51 -1.07
N ILE A 361 -9.72 5.28 -0.80
CA ILE A 361 -11.06 4.93 -0.32
C ILE A 361 -11.40 5.47 1.07
N TYR A 362 -10.38 5.78 1.89
CA TYR A 362 -10.55 6.35 3.23
C TYR A 362 -10.12 7.82 3.32
N GLY A 363 -9.73 8.46 2.20
CA GLY A 363 -9.31 9.85 2.15
C GLY A 363 -8.02 10.15 2.94
N ARG A 364 -7.12 9.17 3.06
CA ARG A 364 -5.90 9.30 3.88
C ARG A 364 -4.73 9.97 3.16
N ASP A 365 -4.73 10.02 1.84
CA ASP A 365 -3.68 10.69 1.08
C ASP A 365 -3.75 12.20 1.28
N ALA A 366 -4.95 12.76 1.17
CA ALA A 366 -5.19 14.20 1.33
C ALA A 366 -4.82 14.76 2.72
N THR A 367 -4.74 13.91 3.74
CA THR A 367 -4.33 14.32 5.09
C THR A 367 -2.82 14.32 5.29
N MET A 368 -2.05 13.81 4.33
CA MET A 368 -0.59 13.71 4.37
C MET A 368 0.09 14.68 3.41
N LEU A 369 -0.66 15.25 2.46
CA LEU A 369 -0.23 16.26 1.51
C LEU A 369 -0.50 17.66 2.05
#